data_f03ba32f7b384e67a9dc5fd27bb1e444
#
_entry.id   f03ba32f7b384e67a9dc5fd27bb1e444
#
_cell.length_a   1.000
_cell.length_b   1.000
_cell.length_c   1.000
_cell.angle_alpha   90.00
_cell.angle_beta   90.00
_cell.angle_gamma   90.00
#
_symmetry.space_group_name_H-M   'P 1'
#
loop_
_entity.id
_entity.type
_entity.pdbx_description
1 polymer ?
#
loop_
_entity_poly.entity_id
_entity_poly.type
_entity_poly.pdbx_seq_one_letter_code
_entity_poly.pdbx_strand_id
1 'polypeptide(L)'
;MVSESCSDSIRAHLKEKGIEETRENLIEAGNELRRIGGAGILAEMLLVRLEGEDAVIDSIRTPGEVEALREREDFILIEVRAGREARWQRAKSRARAGDISDKETFFANEEAEVVAKDESGQALDATAALADLVLVNEGDLGGLYSDLEELLEILSQM
;
A
#
# COMPACT_ATOMS: atom_id res chain seq x y z
N MET A 1 -18.34 4.46 1.97
CA MET A 1 -16.87 4.25 2.02
C MET A 1 -16.49 3.30 0.89
N VAL A 2 -15.61 3.72 0.02
CA VAL A 2 -15.10 2.93 -1.13
C VAL A 2 -13.74 2.33 -0.80
N SER A 3 -13.32 1.29 -1.53
CA SER A 3 -11.97 0.69 -1.42
C SER A 3 -11.17 1.09 -2.65
N GLU A 4 -10.04 1.70 -2.44
CA GLU A 4 -9.15 2.22 -3.49
C GLU A 4 -7.70 1.80 -3.22
N SER A 5 -6.88 1.84 -4.25
CA SER A 5 -5.45 1.53 -4.14
C SER A 5 -4.61 2.58 -4.87
N CYS A 6 -3.50 2.99 -4.28
CA CYS A 6 -2.53 3.84 -5.00
C CYS A 6 -2.04 3.16 -6.29
N SER A 7 -2.00 1.82 -6.33
CA SER A 7 -1.63 1.07 -7.53
C SER A 7 -2.66 1.14 -8.66
N ASP A 8 -3.91 1.50 -8.37
CA ASP A 8 -4.94 1.66 -9.41
C ASP A 8 -4.66 2.86 -10.31
N SER A 9 -3.96 3.87 -9.80
CA SER A 9 -3.44 4.98 -10.62
C SER A 9 -2.49 4.50 -11.70
N ILE A 10 -1.65 3.52 -11.39
CA ILE A 10 -0.72 2.89 -12.35
C ILE A 10 -1.50 2.08 -13.39
N ARG A 11 -2.50 1.30 -12.95
CA ARG A 11 -3.34 0.51 -13.87
C ARG A 11 -4.12 1.38 -14.84
N ALA A 12 -4.70 2.48 -14.34
CA ALA A 12 -5.39 3.46 -15.18
C ALA A 12 -4.45 4.04 -16.24
N HIS A 13 -3.23 4.41 -15.85
CA HIS A 13 -2.21 4.92 -16.76
C HIS A 13 -1.80 3.91 -17.84
N LEU A 14 -1.55 2.65 -17.47
CA LEU A 14 -1.25 1.58 -18.44
C LEU A 14 -2.39 1.36 -19.41
N LYS A 15 -3.64 1.36 -18.92
CA LYS A 15 -4.84 1.19 -19.74
C LYS A 15 -4.99 2.33 -20.77
N GLU A 16 -4.77 3.58 -20.36
CA GLU A 16 -4.80 4.73 -21.27
C GLU A 16 -3.75 4.63 -22.36
N LYS A 17 -2.57 4.08 -22.05
CA LYS A 17 -1.48 3.87 -23.01
C LYS A 17 -1.63 2.59 -23.85
N GLY A 18 -2.60 1.75 -23.57
CA GLY A 18 -2.79 0.45 -24.24
C GLY A 18 -1.67 -0.55 -23.94
N ILE A 19 -1.04 -0.43 -22.77
CA ILE A 19 0.05 -1.30 -22.31
C ILE A 19 -0.56 -2.41 -21.44
N GLU A 20 -0.11 -3.65 -21.64
CA GLU A 20 -0.57 -4.82 -20.88
C GLU A 20 -0.21 -4.70 -19.40
N GLU A 21 -1.14 -5.10 -18.52
CA GLU A 21 -0.94 -5.11 -17.07
C GLU A 21 -0.12 -6.34 -16.64
N THR A 22 1.19 -6.23 -16.76
CA THR A 22 2.16 -7.19 -16.21
C THR A 22 2.82 -6.62 -14.97
N ARG A 23 3.40 -7.47 -14.12
CA ARG A 23 4.15 -7.02 -12.95
C ARG A 23 5.29 -6.06 -13.33
N GLU A 24 6.01 -6.37 -14.38
CA GLU A 24 7.12 -5.53 -14.87
C GLU A 24 6.62 -4.17 -15.33
N ASN A 25 5.56 -4.12 -16.13
CA ASN A 25 4.96 -2.89 -16.62
C ASN A 25 4.38 -2.03 -15.48
N LEU A 26 3.80 -2.65 -14.45
CA LEU A 26 3.32 -1.95 -13.26
C LEU A 26 4.46 -1.29 -12.49
N ILE A 27 5.57 -1.99 -12.29
CA ILE A 27 6.75 -1.45 -11.59
C ILE A 27 7.37 -0.30 -12.40
N GLU A 28 7.58 -0.50 -13.69
CA GLU A 28 8.18 0.49 -14.57
C GLU A 28 7.32 1.76 -14.65
N ALA A 29 6.03 1.61 -14.91
CA ALA A 29 5.09 2.73 -14.98
C ALA A 29 4.97 3.48 -13.64
N GLY A 30 4.95 2.76 -12.52
CA GLY A 30 4.93 3.37 -11.19
C GLY A 30 6.19 4.21 -10.93
N ASN A 31 7.35 3.69 -11.27
CA ASN A 31 8.62 4.42 -11.13
C ASN A 31 8.69 5.62 -12.08
N GLU A 32 8.21 5.47 -13.33
CA GLU A 32 8.15 6.57 -14.28
C GLU A 32 7.23 7.70 -13.81
N LEU A 33 6.03 7.36 -13.35
CA LEU A 33 5.07 8.33 -12.81
C LEU A 33 5.66 9.11 -11.63
N ARG A 34 6.31 8.44 -10.68
CA ARG A 34 6.96 9.08 -9.54
C ARG A 34 8.15 9.94 -9.95
N ARG A 35 8.92 9.52 -10.95
CA ARG A 35 10.05 10.31 -11.46
C ARG A 35 9.59 11.60 -12.10
N ILE A 36 8.46 11.60 -12.80
CA ILE A 36 7.91 12.77 -13.51
C ILE A 36 7.11 13.66 -12.56
N GLY A 37 6.23 13.07 -11.76
CA GLY A 37 5.25 13.76 -10.92
C GLY A 37 5.62 13.87 -9.44
N GLY A 38 6.73 13.25 -9.01
CA GLY A 38 7.12 13.20 -7.60
C GLY A 38 6.64 11.94 -6.88
N ALA A 39 7.17 11.72 -5.67
CA ALA A 39 6.89 10.51 -4.88
C ALA A 39 5.42 10.37 -4.46
N GLY A 40 4.66 11.47 -4.40
CA GLY A 40 3.23 11.50 -4.02
C GLY A 40 2.25 11.36 -5.18
N ILE A 41 2.73 11.34 -6.43
CA ILE A 41 1.87 11.45 -7.61
C ILE A 41 0.72 10.43 -7.67
N LEU A 42 0.95 9.20 -7.21
CA LEU A 42 -0.08 8.15 -7.24
C LEU A 42 -1.24 8.46 -6.29
N ALA A 43 -0.93 9.01 -5.12
CA ALA A 43 -1.90 9.46 -4.14
C ALA A 43 -2.65 10.71 -4.62
N GLU A 44 -1.97 11.67 -5.24
CA GLU A 44 -2.59 12.84 -5.85
C GLU A 44 -3.59 12.44 -6.95
N MET A 45 -3.21 11.54 -7.84
CA MET A 45 -4.11 10.98 -8.86
C MET A 45 -5.31 10.25 -8.26
N LEU A 46 -5.12 9.56 -7.14
CA LEU A 46 -6.18 8.88 -6.42
C LEU A 46 -7.15 9.89 -5.78
N LEU A 47 -6.65 10.92 -5.11
CA LEU A 47 -7.48 11.96 -4.49
C LEU A 47 -8.38 12.66 -5.51
N VAL A 48 -7.89 12.89 -6.72
CA VAL A 48 -8.72 13.43 -7.81
C VAL A 48 -9.87 12.50 -8.16
N ARG A 49 -9.63 11.18 -8.20
CA ARG A 49 -10.70 10.20 -8.51
C ARG A 49 -11.73 10.06 -7.40
N LEU A 50 -11.33 10.22 -6.13
CA LEU A 50 -12.22 10.11 -4.98
C LEU A 50 -13.25 11.23 -4.90
N GLU A 51 -13.00 12.37 -5.51
CA GLU A 51 -13.93 13.53 -5.49
C GLU A 51 -14.42 13.89 -4.08
N GLY A 52 -13.63 13.59 -3.04
CA GLY A 52 -13.95 13.86 -1.64
C GLY A 52 -14.74 12.74 -0.93
N GLU A 53 -14.99 11.60 -1.57
CA GLU A 53 -15.63 10.46 -0.91
C GLU A 53 -14.73 9.84 0.18
N ASP A 54 -15.38 9.22 1.17
CA ASP A 54 -14.68 8.43 2.19
C ASP A 54 -14.18 7.11 1.60
N ALA A 55 -12.91 6.80 1.85
CA ALA A 55 -12.26 5.63 1.29
C ALA A 55 -11.33 4.91 2.27
N VAL A 56 -11.18 3.61 2.08
CA VAL A 56 -10.05 2.84 2.59
C VAL A 56 -9.04 2.71 1.45
N ILE A 57 -7.82 3.19 1.67
CA ILE A 57 -6.77 3.24 0.66
C ILE A 57 -5.67 2.27 1.03
N ASP A 58 -5.31 1.39 0.13
CA ASP A 58 -4.17 0.49 0.29
C ASP A 58 -2.99 0.83 -0.65
N SER A 59 -1.92 0.04 -0.54
CA SER A 59 -0.72 0.17 -1.39
C SER A 59 0.00 1.51 -1.28
N ILE A 60 -0.06 2.16 -0.13
CA ILE A 60 0.73 3.35 0.19
C ILE A 60 2.17 2.88 0.46
N ARG A 61 3.14 3.36 -0.32
CA ARG A 61 4.49 2.80 -0.34
C ARG A 61 5.61 3.82 -0.24
N THR A 62 5.27 5.11 -0.21
CA THR A 62 6.25 6.19 -0.12
C THR A 62 5.80 7.25 0.89
N PRO A 63 6.73 7.93 1.58
CA PRO A 63 6.39 9.09 2.41
C PRO A 63 5.68 10.20 1.64
N GLY A 64 6.03 10.41 0.37
CA GLY A 64 5.37 11.41 -0.48
C GLY A 64 3.89 11.11 -0.74
N GLU A 65 3.50 9.83 -0.85
CA GLU A 65 2.09 9.45 -0.92
C GLU A 65 1.35 9.76 0.39
N VAL A 66 1.99 9.56 1.55
CA VAL A 66 1.43 9.94 2.85
C VAL A 66 1.25 11.46 2.96
N GLU A 67 2.25 12.24 2.53
CA GLU A 67 2.17 13.70 2.53
C GLU A 67 1.01 14.20 1.65
N ALA A 68 0.85 13.65 0.45
CA ALA A 68 -0.25 13.98 -0.44
C ALA A 68 -1.62 13.63 0.18
N LEU A 69 -1.76 12.46 0.79
CA LEU A 69 -3.01 12.06 1.45
C LEU A 69 -3.33 12.90 2.68
N ARG A 70 -2.33 13.41 3.38
CA ARG A 70 -2.49 14.32 4.53
C ARG A 70 -2.98 15.73 4.17
N GLU A 71 -3.11 16.05 2.90
CA GLU A 71 -3.86 17.24 2.49
C GLU A 71 -5.35 17.14 2.86
N ARG A 72 -5.86 15.94 3.07
CA ARG A 72 -7.15 15.72 3.73
C ARG A 72 -6.96 15.72 5.24
N GLU A 73 -7.67 16.59 5.94
CA GLU A 73 -7.62 16.73 7.40
C GLU A 73 -8.13 15.47 8.15
N ASP A 74 -8.97 14.67 7.50
CA ASP A 74 -9.55 13.44 8.02
C ASP A 74 -8.73 12.17 7.69
N PHE A 75 -7.54 12.31 7.09
CA PHE A 75 -6.69 11.17 6.74
C PHE A 75 -5.99 10.59 7.97
N ILE A 76 -6.08 9.28 8.11
CA ILE A 76 -5.40 8.50 9.16
C ILE A 76 -4.63 7.37 8.51
N LEU A 77 -3.34 7.29 8.79
CA LEU A 77 -2.47 6.23 8.31
C LEU A 77 -2.40 5.10 9.34
N ILE A 78 -2.81 3.91 8.93
CA ILE A 78 -2.76 2.71 9.75
C ILE A 78 -1.69 1.77 9.18
N GLU A 79 -0.69 1.43 10.00
CA GLU A 79 0.24 0.36 9.67
C GLU A 79 -0.33 -0.97 10.13
N VAL A 80 -0.42 -1.94 9.21
CA VAL A 80 -0.80 -3.32 9.53
C VAL A 80 0.47 -4.17 9.58
N ARG A 81 0.82 -4.65 10.78
CA ARG A 81 2.00 -5.49 11.03
C ARG A 81 1.64 -6.97 11.11
N ALA A 82 2.49 -7.80 10.55
CA ALA A 82 2.48 -9.23 10.79
C ALA A 82 3.91 -9.76 10.82
N GLY A 83 4.19 -10.78 11.61
CA GLY A 83 5.48 -11.43 11.66
C GLY A 83 5.87 -12.02 10.31
N ARG A 84 7.17 -12.06 10.03
CA ARG A 84 7.76 -12.52 8.76
C ARG A 84 7.26 -13.91 8.36
N GLU A 85 7.22 -14.83 9.30
CA GLU A 85 6.75 -16.20 9.06
C GLU A 85 5.25 -16.25 8.76
N ALA A 86 4.44 -15.47 9.48
CA ALA A 86 3.00 -15.38 9.25
C ALA A 86 2.69 -14.84 7.84
N ARG A 87 3.42 -13.83 7.40
CA ARG A 87 3.31 -13.28 6.04
C ARG A 87 3.62 -14.33 4.97
N TRP A 88 4.72 -15.08 5.15
CA TRP A 88 5.09 -16.17 4.24
C TRP A 88 4.02 -17.25 4.17
N GLN A 89 3.53 -17.74 5.32
CA GLN A 89 2.49 -18.78 5.36
C GLN A 89 1.20 -18.32 4.67
N ARG A 90 0.81 -17.06 4.86
CA ARG A 90 -0.36 -16.49 4.20
C ARG A 90 -0.18 -16.34 2.70
N ALA A 91 0.98 -15.87 2.24
CA ALA A 91 1.31 -15.78 0.83
C ALA A 91 1.28 -17.15 0.16
N LYS A 92 1.89 -18.15 0.79
CA LYS A 92 1.90 -19.54 0.31
C LYS A 92 0.49 -20.13 0.23
N SER A 93 -0.35 -19.89 1.24
CA SER A 93 -1.74 -20.38 1.27
C SER A 93 -2.62 -19.74 0.21
N ARG A 94 -2.37 -18.46 -0.09
CA ARG A 94 -3.09 -17.70 -1.12
C ARG A 94 -2.80 -18.21 -2.52
N ALA A 95 -1.57 -18.64 -2.79
CA ALA A 95 -1.08 -19.23 -4.05
C ALA A 95 -1.60 -18.53 -5.32
N ARG A 96 -1.56 -17.19 -5.35
CA ARG A 96 -1.98 -16.41 -6.52
C ARG A 96 -0.99 -16.58 -7.67
N ALA A 97 -1.49 -16.48 -8.91
CA ALA A 97 -0.62 -16.42 -10.08
C ALA A 97 0.39 -15.27 -9.93
N GLY A 98 1.69 -15.58 -10.03
CA GLY A 98 2.78 -14.63 -9.79
C GLY A 98 3.27 -14.54 -8.34
N ASP A 99 2.64 -15.22 -7.39
CA ASP A 99 3.18 -15.36 -6.04
C ASP A 99 4.46 -16.21 -6.08
N ILE A 100 5.45 -15.80 -5.28
CA ILE A 100 6.73 -16.48 -5.17
C ILE A 100 6.54 -17.75 -4.36
N SER A 101 6.96 -18.88 -4.91
CA SER A 101 6.81 -20.21 -4.29
C SER A 101 7.99 -20.58 -3.38
N ASP A 102 9.08 -19.81 -3.43
CA ASP A 102 10.31 -20.02 -2.67
C ASP A 102 10.44 -19.00 -1.54
N LYS A 103 10.67 -19.50 -0.32
CA LYS A 103 10.74 -18.70 0.90
C LYS A 103 11.89 -17.69 0.90
N GLU A 104 13.06 -18.08 0.41
CA GLU A 104 14.24 -17.22 0.35
C GLU A 104 14.00 -16.03 -0.59
N THR A 105 13.45 -16.31 -1.78
CA THR A 105 13.11 -15.29 -2.77
C THR A 105 12.03 -14.35 -2.25
N PHE A 106 11.02 -14.89 -1.55
CA PHE A 106 9.97 -14.08 -0.92
C PHE A 106 10.56 -13.07 0.06
N PHE A 107 11.44 -13.51 0.96
CA PHE A 107 12.05 -12.63 1.94
C PHE A 107 13.07 -11.66 1.33
N ALA A 108 13.81 -12.06 0.31
CA ALA A 108 14.71 -11.17 -0.40
C ALA A 108 13.96 -10.04 -1.10
N ASN A 109 12.78 -10.32 -1.66
CA ASN A 109 11.94 -9.29 -2.26
C ASN A 109 11.35 -8.34 -1.23
N GLU A 110 10.90 -8.85 -0.06
CA GLU A 110 10.45 -7.99 1.03
C GLU A 110 11.58 -7.04 1.48
N GLU A 111 12.79 -7.54 1.67
CA GLU A 111 13.96 -6.73 2.06
C GLU A 111 14.30 -5.67 1.00
N ALA A 112 14.13 -5.98 -0.27
CA ALA A 112 14.35 -5.03 -1.36
C ALA A 112 13.32 -3.89 -1.41
N GLU A 113 12.11 -4.10 -0.88
CA GLU A 113 11.05 -3.10 -0.83
C GLU A 113 11.10 -2.20 0.42
N VAL A 114 11.85 -2.61 1.46
CA VAL A 114 11.92 -1.88 2.74
C VAL A 114 12.57 -0.51 2.58
N VAL A 115 13.67 -0.44 1.84
CA VAL A 115 14.46 0.79 1.65
C VAL A 115 14.49 1.17 0.19
N ALA A 116 14.10 2.41 -0.12
CA ALA A 116 14.17 2.94 -1.46
C ALA A 116 15.63 3.00 -1.95
N LYS A 117 15.84 2.59 -3.21
CA LYS A 117 17.14 2.71 -3.88
C LYS A 117 17.39 4.12 -4.42
N ASP A 118 16.32 4.85 -4.70
CA ASP A 118 16.31 6.23 -5.18
C ASP A 118 14.99 6.91 -4.77
N GLU A 119 14.82 8.20 -5.11
CA GLU A 119 13.64 9.00 -4.77
C GLU A 119 12.33 8.49 -5.42
N SER A 120 12.42 7.71 -6.48
CA SER A 120 11.26 7.12 -7.18
C SER A 120 10.89 5.74 -6.68
N GLY A 121 11.72 5.11 -5.84
CA GLY A 121 11.54 3.77 -5.30
C GLY A 121 10.54 3.72 -4.15
N GLN A 122 10.16 2.49 -3.79
CA GLN A 122 9.34 2.22 -2.62
C GLN A 122 10.19 2.33 -1.34
N ALA A 123 9.62 2.90 -0.30
CA ALA A 123 10.27 3.12 1.00
C ALA A 123 9.32 2.72 2.14
N LEU A 124 9.01 1.42 2.24
CA LEU A 124 8.00 0.91 3.16
C LEU A 124 8.31 1.20 4.63
N ASP A 125 9.60 1.11 5.02
CA ASP A 125 10.01 1.37 6.40
C ASP A 125 9.81 2.85 6.80
N ALA A 126 10.25 3.75 5.94
CA ALA A 126 10.04 5.19 6.14
C ALA A 126 8.54 5.58 6.10
N THR A 127 7.75 4.90 5.25
CA THR A 127 6.31 5.11 5.15
C THR A 127 5.59 4.63 6.42
N ALA A 128 5.92 3.43 6.89
CA ALA A 128 5.36 2.85 8.11
C ALA A 128 5.70 3.69 9.35
N ALA A 129 6.88 4.31 9.39
CA ALA A 129 7.28 5.20 10.48
C ALA A 129 6.38 6.45 10.62
N LEU A 130 5.62 6.79 9.59
CA LEU A 130 4.65 7.91 9.60
C LEU A 130 3.25 7.50 10.08
N ALA A 131 3.02 6.21 10.38
CA ALA A 131 1.71 5.71 10.77
C ALA A 131 1.20 6.38 12.06
N ASP A 132 -0.07 6.76 12.05
CA ASP A 132 -0.77 7.33 13.19
C ASP A 132 -1.21 6.23 14.16
N LEU A 133 -1.54 5.05 13.62
CA LEU A 133 -1.97 3.87 14.37
C LEU A 133 -1.30 2.59 13.83
N VAL A 134 -1.18 1.59 14.69
CA VAL A 134 -0.62 0.28 14.34
C VAL A 134 -1.61 -0.83 14.68
N LEU A 135 -1.94 -1.66 13.69
CA LEU A 135 -2.73 -2.87 13.87
C LEU A 135 -1.83 -4.09 13.72
N VAL A 136 -1.80 -4.95 14.73
CA VAL A 136 -0.97 -6.17 14.72
C VAL A 136 -1.82 -7.37 14.30
N ASN A 137 -1.51 -7.92 13.13
CA ASN A 137 -2.22 -9.05 12.53
C ASN A 137 -1.41 -10.35 12.68
N GLU A 138 -1.23 -10.82 13.91
CA GLU A 138 -0.50 -12.06 14.23
C GLU A 138 -1.43 -13.26 14.46
N GLY A 139 -2.69 -13.00 14.79
CA GLY A 139 -3.68 -14.01 15.13
C GLY A 139 -4.51 -14.55 13.96
N ASP A 140 -5.66 -15.04 14.30
CA ASP A 140 -6.67 -15.48 13.34
C ASP A 140 -7.55 -14.29 12.85
N LEU A 141 -8.46 -14.57 11.90
CA LEU A 141 -9.37 -13.57 11.37
C LEU A 141 -10.33 -13.01 12.43
N GLY A 142 -10.74 -13.83 13.39
CA GLY A 142 -11.65 -13.40 14.47
C GLY A 142 -11.01 -12.34 15.35
N GLY A 143 -9.74 -12.55 15.74
CA GLY A 143 -8.95 -11.57 16.47
C GLY A 143 -8.76 -10.29 15.70
N LEU A 144 -8.41 -10.40 14.41
CA LEU A 144 -8.23 -9.23 13.53
C LEU A 144 -9.52 -8.40 13.41
N TYR A 145 -10.68 -9.04 13.26
CA TYR A 145 -11.96 -8.33 13.20
C TYR A 145 -12.29 -7.61 14.51
N SER A 146 -12.02 -8.24 15.65
CA SER A 146 -12.21 -7.60 16.96
C SER A 146 -11.34 -6.37 17.13
N ASP A 147 -10.07 -6.45 16.73
CA ASP A 147 -9.12 -5.33 16.79
C ASP A 147 -9.53 -4.20 15.83
N LEU A 148 -10.07 -4.54 14.64
CA LEU A 148 -10.60 -3.57 13.70
C LEU A 148 -11.87 -2.87 14.21
N GLU A 149 -12.78 -3.59 14.86
CA GLU A 149 -13.97 -3.00 15.47
C GLU A 149 -13.59 -2.00 16.57
N GLU A 150 -12.66 -2.35 17.45
CA GLU A 150 -12.14 -1.45 18.48
C GLU A 150 -11.47 -0.21 17.86
N LEU A 151 -10.68 -0.39 16.80
CA LEU A 151 -10.05 0.69 16.07
C LEU A 151 -11.09 1.65 15.47
N LEU A 152 -12.13 1.11 14.82
CA LEU A 152 -13.20 1.93 14.22
C LEU A 152 -13.98 2.71 15.28
N GLU A 153 -14.20 2.14 16.47
CA GLU A 153 -14.81 2.85 17.59
C GLU A 153 -13.94 4.04 18.03
N ILE A 154 -12.64 3.86 18.15
CA ILE A 154 -11.69 4.94 18.48
C ILE A 154 -11.76 6.05 17.42
N LEU A 155 -11.70 5.69 16.15
CA LEU A 155 -11.74 6.65 15.05
C LEU A 155 -13.06 7.42 14.98
N SER A 156 -14.17 6.79 15.33
CA SER A 156 -15.49 7.46 15.36
C SER A 156 -15.62 8.52 16.46
N GLN A 157 -14.70 8.54 17.42
CA GLN A 157 -14.70 9.48 18.54
C GLN A 157 -13.69 10.64 18.35
N MET A 158 -12.87 10.56 17.33
CA MET A 158 -11.89 11.60 16.95
C MET A 158 -12.53 12.66 16.07
#